data_02e49913f26b8072b9f90de039ec59d0
#
_entry.id   02e49913f26b8072b9f90de039ec59d0
#
_cell.length_a   1.000
_cell.length_b   1.000
_cell.length_c   1.000
_cell.angle_alpha   90.00
_cell.angle_beta   90.00
_cell.angle_gamma   90.00
#
_symmetry.space_group_name_H-M   'P 1'
#
loop_
_entity.id
_entity.type
_entity.pdbx_description
1 polymer ?
#
loop_
_entity_poly.entity_id
_entity_poly.type
_entity_poly.pdbx_seq_one_letter_code
_entity_poly.pdbx_strand_id
1 'polypeptide(L)'
;STVTCDSTADADDTASADTAEPAESATEIAANVDTVPATDRPVLIFPNPSAPLFTQQDATELSHANHLLFGCGRYEGYDARIPQYYRAQGVDVREYSIGDYVLNGGEVAVSVMLEAITRLLPGFMGNAASIVEESYTGENALLEHRQYTKPADWRGIKVPDVLLSGDHATVDRFRRDEALAK
;
A
#
# COMPACT_ATOMS: atom_id res chain seq x y z
N SER A 1 15.90 44.22 32.96
CA SER A 1 16.23 44.41 31.55
C SER A 1 15.07 43.91 30.72
N THR A 2 14.28 44.86 30.28
CA THR A 2 13.06 44.65 29.47
C THR A 2 13.47 44.74 28.02
N VAL A 3 13.19 43.71 27.23
CA VAL A 3 13.37 43.73 25.77
C VAL A 3 12.00 43.96 25.16
N THR A 4 11.79 45.12 24.59
CA THR A 4 10.64 45.46 23.74
C THR A 4 10.98 45.09 22.31
N CYS A 5 10.16 44.25 21.68
CA CYS A 5 10.23 43.94 20.26
C CYS A 5 9.20 44.81 19.54
N ASP A 6 9.70 45.70 18.74
CA ASP A 6 8.89 46.56 17.87
C ASP A 6 8.76 45.85 16.50
N SER A 7 7.52 45.60 16.07
CA SER A 7 7.22 44.95 14.81
C SER A 7 6.40 45.86 13.91
N THR A 8 7.09 46.55 13.01
CA THR A 8 6.45 47.15 11.82
C THR A 8 7.15 46.61 10.59
N ALA A 9 6.50 45.71 9.89
CA ALA A 9 6.82 45.37 8.52
C ALA A 9 5.51 45.22 7.75
N ASP A 10 5.17 46.24 6.98
CA ASP A 10 4.18 46.20 5.92
C ASP A 10 4.70 45.25 4.86
N ALA A 11 4.00 44.16 4.61
CA ALA A 11 4.19 43.28 3.45
C ALA A 11 2.96 43.44 2.56
N ASP A 12 3.17 44.12 1.44
CA ASP A 12 2.25 44.20 0.32
C ASP A 12 2.18 42.84 -0.36
N ASP A 13 1.16 42.06 -0.05
CA ASP A 13 0.94 40.71 -0.61
C ASP A 13 -0.04 40.82 -1.79
N THR A 14 0.51 41.14 -2.97
CA THR A 14 -0.23 40.98 -4.22
C THR A 14 -0.33 39.52 -4.57
N ALA A 15 -1.31 38.81 -3.99
CA ALA A 15 -1.69 37.48 -4.37
C ALA A 15 -2.14 37.46 -5.85
N SER A 16 -1.33 36.86 -6.71
CA SER A 16 -1.75 36.50 -8.05
C SER A 16 -2.88 35.46 -7.93
N ALA A 17 -4.05 35.82 -8.48
CA ALA A 17 -5.17 34.89 -8.58
C ALA A 17 -4.78 33.77 -9.53
N ASP A 18 -4.43 32.63 -8.93
CA ASP A 18 -4.31 31.37 -9.62
C ASP A 18 -5.73 30.95 -10.02
N THR A 19 -6.01 30.99 -11.35
CA THR A 19 -7.28 30.51 -11.90
C THR A 19 -7.29 28.99 -11.85
N ALA A 20 -7.63 28.45 -10.70
CA ALA A 20 -7.97 27.04 -10.58
C ALA A 20 -9.18 26.78 -11.49
N GLU A 21 -9.03 25.86 -12.45
CA GLU A 21 -10.15 25.33 -13.21
C GLU A 21 -11.21 24.80 -12.22
N PRO A 22 -12.50 25.04 -12.48
CA PRO A 22 -13.55 24.58 -11.59
C PRO A 22 -13.48 23.05 -11.51
N ALA A 23 -13.29 22.53 -10.30
CA ALA A 23 -13.36 21.09 -10.06
C ALA A 23 -14.71 20.58 -10.59
N GLU A 24 -14.68 19.53 -11.42
CA GLU A 24 -15.88 18.88 -11.94
C GLU A 24 -16.84 18.59 -10.78
N SER A 25 -18.11 18.93 -10.96
CA SER A 25 -19.09 18.74 -9.91
C SER A 25 -19.23 17.26 -9.58
N ALA A 26 -19.43 16.92 -8.32
CA ALA A 26 -19.65 15.53 -7.88
C ALA A 26 -20.77 14.82 -8.65
N THR A 27 -21.71 15.60 -9.21
CA THR A 27 -22.81 15.13 -10.06
C THR A 27 -22.33 14.70 -11.44
N GLU A 28 -21.33 15.36 -12.02
CA GLU A 28 -20.74 14.98 -13.32
C GLU A 28 -19.88 13.72 -13.21
N ILE A 29 -19.15 13.58 -12.09
CA ILE A 29 -18.37 12.36 -11.81
C ILE A 29 -19.31 11.16 -11.67
N ALA A 30 -20.43 11.30 -10.96
CA ALA A 30 -21.42 10.25 -10.77
C ALA A 30 -22.13 9.84 -12.09
N ALA A 31 -22.46 10.80 -12.95
CA ALA A 31 -23.11 10.54 -14.23
C ALA A 31 -22.21 9.77 -15.22
N ASN A 32 -20.89 9.85 -15.06
CA ASN A 32 -19.93 9.16 -15.92
C ASN A 32 -19.64 7.70 -15.51
N VAL A 33 -19.92 7.31 -14.27
CA VAL A 33 -19.60 5.95 -13.78
C VAL A 33 -20.35 4.87 -14.54
N ASP A 34 -21.60 5.11 -14.94
CA ASP A 34 -22.41 4.13 -15.65
C ASP A 34 -22.02 3.92 -17.12
N THR A 35 -21.28 4.85 -17.72
CA THR A 35 -20.79 4.77 -19.11
C THR A 35 -19.43 4.08 -19.22
N VAL A 36 -18.70 3.92 -18.12
CA VAL A 36 -17.40 3.26 -18.08
C VAL A 36 -17.59 1.74 -17.97
N PRO A 37 -16.94 0.92 -18.83
CA PRO A 37 -16.94 -0.53 -18.68
C PRO A 37 -16.57 -0.95 -17.26
N ALA A 38 -17.18 -2.02 -16.77
CA ALA A 38 -16.95 -2.48 -15.39
C ALA A 38 -15.45 -2.75 -15.08
N THR A 39 -14.67 -3.13 -16.10
CA THR A 39 -13.22 -3.34 -16.04
C THR A 39 -12.41 -2.04 -15.89
N ASP A 40 -12.98 -0.90 -16.29
CA ASP A 40 -12.31 0.40 -16.28
C ASP A 40 -12.79 1.32 -15.15
N ARG A 41 -13.75 0.86 -14.34
CA ARG A 41 -14.23 1.63 -13.19
C ARG A 41 -13.14 1.76 -12.14
N PRO A 42 -12.93 2.96 -11.59
CA PRO A 42 -11.93 3.15 -10.54
C PRO A 42 -12.34 2.46 -9.24
N VAL A 43 -11.38 1.90 -8.53
CA VAL A 43 -11.53 1.49 -7.14
C VAL A 43 -11.07 2.64 -6.25
N LEU A 44 -11.95 3.13 -5.40
CA LEU A 44 -11.67 4.22 -4.47
C LEU A 44 -11.30 3.64 -3.11
N ILE A 45 -10.10 3.94 -2.62
CA ILE A 45 -9.51 3.34 -1.43
C ILE A 45 -9.21 4.41 -0.39
N PHE A 46 -9.64 4.17 0.85
CA PHE A 46 -9.37 5.04 1.98
C PHE A 46 -8.57 4.30 3.07
N PRO A 47 -7.36 4.75 3.43
CA PRO A 47 -6.71 4.32 4.65
C PRO A 47 -7.55 4.71 5.88
N ASN A 48 -7.88 3.72 6.70
CA ASN A 48 -8.70 3.92 7.90
C ASN A 48 -8.23 2.93 8.99
N PRO A 49 -7.74 3.41 10.16
CA PRO A 49 -7.27 2.53 11.23
C PRO A 49 -8.33 1.57 11.77
N SER A 50 -9.62 1.92 11.63
CA SER A 50 -10.75 1.11 12.12
C SER A 50 -11.27 0.10 11.10
N ALA A 51 -10.72 0.10 9.88
CA ALA A 51 -11.13 -0.80 8.82
C ALA A 51 -10.44 -2.19 8.94
N PRO A 52 -10.89 -3.20 8.17
CA PRO A 52 -10.18 -4.47 8.05
C PRO A 52 -8.72 -4.30 7.60
N LEU A 53 -7.85 -5.22 8.02
CA LEU A 53 -6.46 -5.21 7.60
C LEU A 53 -6.34 -5.45 6.09
N PHE A 54 -5.49 -4.64 5.46
CA PHE A 54 -5.03 -4.87 4.10
C PHE A 54 -4.14 -6.10 4.06
N THR A 55 -4.47 -7.06 3.20
CA THR A 55 -3.80 -8.35 3.09
C THR A 55 -3.12 -8.53 1.74
N GLN A 56 -2.30 -9.57 1.59
CA GLN A 56 -1.72 -9.96 0.30
C GLN A 56 -2.80 -10.33 -0.72
N GLN A 57 -3.92 -10.90 -0.28
CA GLN A 57 -5.06 -11.19 -1.14
C GLN A 57 -5.67 -9.91 -1.70
N ASP A 58 -5.86 -8.88 -0.86
CA ASP A 58 -6.34 -7.57 -1.31
C ASP A 58 -5.39 -6.94 -2.32
N ALA A 59 -4.07 -7.02 -2.07
CA ALA A 59 -3.07 -6.54 -3.03
C ALA A 59 -3.19 -7.26 -4.37
N THR A 60 -3.40 -8.58 -4.36
CA THR A 60 -3.57 -9.39 -5.58
C THR A 60 -4.83 -8.98 -6.33
N GLU A 61 -5.96 -8.82 -5.65
CA GLU A 61 -7.19 -8.35 -6.29
C GLU A 61 -7.02 -6.96 -6.91
N LEU A 62 -6.43 -6.02 -6.17
CA LEU A 62 -6.22 -4.65 -6.62
C LEU A 62 -5.19 -4.53 -7.73
N SER A 63 -4.25 -5.46 -7.86
CA SER A 63 -3.30 -5.49 -8.96
C SER A 63 -3.94 -5.71 -10.35
N HIS A 64 -5.18 -6.19 -10.39
CA HIS A 64 -5.96 -6.36 -11.61
C HIS A 64 -6.83 -5.15 -11.95
N ALA A 65 -6.90 -4.15 -11.08
CA ALA A 65 -7.67 -2.93 -11.33
C ALA A 65 -6.89 -1.99 -12.26
N ASN A 66 -7.58 -1.41 -13.26
CA ASN A 66 -6.99 -0.45 -14.18
C ASN A 66 -6.75 0.92 -13.53
N HIS A 67 -7.62 1.31 -12.58
CA HIS A 67 -7.56 2.61 -11.91
C HIS A 67 -7.74 2.46 -10.40
N LEU A 68 -6.76 2.91 -9.64
CA LEU A 68 -6.83 3.01 -8.19
C LEU A 68 -6.78 4.48 -7.78
N LEU A 69 -7.75 4.91 -7.00
CA LEU A 69 -7.82 6.24 -6.41
C LEU A 69 -7.71 6.13 -4.90
N PHE A 70 -6.81 6.91 -4.30
CA PHE A 70 -6.61 6.89 -2.86
C PHE A 70 -7.01 8.21 -2.23
N GLY A 71 -7.93 8.16 -1.26
CA GLY A 71 -8.34 9.30 -0.46
C GLY A 71 -7.53 9.36 0.85
N CYS A 72 -6.59 10.32 0.94
CA CYS A 72 -5.78 10.50 2.14
C CYS A 72 -6.42 11.53 3.07
N GLY A 73 -6.84 11.09 4.26
CA GLY A 73 -7.27 11.98 5.34
C GLY A 73 -6.10 12.52 6.13
N ARG A 74 -6.24 13.73 6.67
CA ARG A 74 -5.34 14.33 7.65
C ARG A 74 -6.09 14.64 8.94
N TYR A 75 -5.33 14.93 10.01
CA TYR A 75 -5.89 15.22 11.33
C TYR A 75 -6.78 14.07 11.84
N GLU A 76 -8.07 14.32 12.02
CA GLU A 76 -9.05 13.34 12.49
C GLU A 76 -9.54 12.39 11.36
N GLY A 77 -8.97 12.47 10.16
CA GLY A 77 -9.32 11.63 9.02
C GLY A 77 -10.16 12.37 7.96
N TYR A 78 -11.09 11.66 7.36
CA TYR A 78 -12.00 12.18 6.34
C TYR A 78 -13.45 12.04 6.80
N ASP A 79 -14.36 12.79 6.19
CA ASP A 79 -15.79 12.70 6.47
C ASP A 79 -16.34 11.34 6.05
N ALA A 80 -16.91 10.59 7.00
CA ALA A 80 -17.45 9.26 6.77
C ALA A 80 -18.58 9.21 5.71
N ARG A 81 -19.21 10.33 5.39
CA ARG A 81 -20.22 10.44 4.34
C ARG A 81 -19.62 10.31 2.94
N ILE A 82 -18.33 10.61 2.76
CA ILE A 82 -17.65 10.51 1.46
C ILE A 82 -17.65 9.06 0.94
N PRO A 83 -17.13 8.06 1.66
CA PRO A 83 -17.22 6.67 1.22
C PRO A 83 -18.66 6.18 1.02
N GLN A 84 -19.58 6.60 1.91
CA GLN A 84 -21.00 6.22 1.80
C GLN A 84 -21.65 6.75 0.52
N TYR A 85 -21.36 8.01 0.19
CA TYR A 85 -21.89 8.65 -1.02
C TYR A 85 -21.42 7.90 -2.27
N TYR A 86 -20.14 7.64 -2.42
CA TYR A 86 -19.61 6.97 -3.61
C TYR A 86 -20.06 5.51 -3.72
N ARG A 87 -20.20 4.79 -2.60
CA ARG A 87 -20.81 3.45 -2.60
C ARG A 87 -22.25 3.49 -3.11
N ALA A 88 -23.05 4.48 -2.70
CA ALA A 88 -24.41 4.66 -3.15
C ALA A 88 -24.50 4.98 -4.65
N GLN A 89 -23.44 5.52 -5.24
CA GLN A 89 -23.32 5.75 -6.69
C GLN A 89 -22.78 4.53 -7.47
N GLY A 90 -22.58 3.39 -6.80
CA GLY A 90 -22.08 2.16 -7.44
C GLY A 90 -20.57 2.12 -7.67
N VAL A 91 -19.79 3.01 -7.07
CA VAL A 91 -18.32 2.96 -7.08
C VAL A 91 -17.85 1.86 -6.15
N ASP A 92 -16.84 1.08 -6.54
CA ASP A 92 -16.14 0.17 -5.63
C ASP A 92 -15.30 0.99 -4.65
N VAL A 93 -15.79 1.09 -3.42
CA VAL A 93 -15.14 1.86 -2.36
C VAL A 93 -14.68 0.92 -1.26
N ARG A 94 -13.38 0.90 -1.05
CA ARG A 94 -12.72 0.05 -0.05
C ARG A 94 -12.07 0.89 1.04
N GLU A 95 -12.05 0.36 2.25
CA GLU A 95 -11.38 0.96 3.40
C GLU A 95 -10.45 -0.08 4.01
N TYR A 96 -9.20 0.29 4.29
CA TYR A 96 -8.20 -0.62 4.83
C TYR A 96 -7.37 0.00 5.94
N SER A 97 -7.10 -0.80 6.96
CA SER A 97 -6.03 -0.56 7.93
C SER A 97 -4.75 -1.23 7.47
N ILE A 98 -3.60 -0.64 7.73
CA ILE A 98 -2.29 -1.28 7.51
C ILE A 98 -1.66 -1.82 8.80
N GLY A 99 -2.34 -1.72 9.92
CA GLY A 99 -1.87 -2.23 11.21
C GLY A 99 -2.49 -1.51 12.39
N ASP A 100 -2.25 -2.04 13.58
CA ASP A 100 -2.77 -1.55 14.86
C ASP A 100 -1.89 -0.41 15.41
N TYR A 101 -1.87 0.71 14.68
CA TYR A 101 -1.17 1.94 15.05
C TYR A 101 -1.72 3.15 14.28
N VAL A 102 -1.41 4.35 14.77
CA VAL A 102 -1.88 5.60 14.18
C VAL A 102 -0.75 6.32 13.45
N LEU A 103 -1.05 6.85 12.26
CA LEU A 103 -0.18 7.68 11.45
C LEU A 103 -0.71 9.13 11.40
N ASN A 104 0.16 10.09 11.08
CA ASN A 104 -0.23 11.50 10.95
C ASN A 104 -1.12 11.79 9.73
N GLY A 105 -1.17 10.88 8.76
CA GLY A 105 -1.95 11.00 7.53
C GLY A 105 -1.95 9.71 6.74
N GLY A 106 -2.78 9.63 5.71
CA GLY A 106 -2.97 8.42 4.90
C GLY A 106 -1.85 8.12 3.90
N GLU A 107 -0.97 9.08 3.60
CA GLU A 107 -0.02 8.98 2.48
C GLU A 107 0.99 7.83 2.66
N VAL A 108 1.48 7.61 3.88
CA VAL A 108 2.40 6.49 4.16
C VAL A 108 1.69 5.16 4.05
N ALA A 109 0.44 5.08 4.51
CA ALA A 109 -0.39 3.88 4.34
C ALA A 109 -0.62 3.56 2.87
N VAL A 110 -0.92 4.58 2.05
CA VAL A 110 -1.04 4.45 0.58
C VAL A 110 0.26 3.95 -0.03
N SER A 111 1.41 4.46 0.40
CA SER A 111 2.71 4.00 -0.11
C SER A 111 2.94 2.51 0.18
N VAL A 112 2.57 2.03 1.37
CA VAL A 112 2.65 0.60 1.74
C VAL A 112 1.74 -0.24 0.84
N MET A 113 0.48 0.17 0.66
CA MET A 113 -0.46 -0.55 -0.21
C MET A 113 0.00 -0.56 -1.66
N LEU A 114 0.47 0.59 -2.19
CA LEU A 114 0.99 0.69 -3.56
C LEU A 114 2.20 -0.21 -3.77
N GLU A 115 3.15 -0.25 -2.84
CA GLU A 115 4.31 -1.14 -2.93
C GLU A 115 3.86 -2.61 -3.03
N ALA A 116 2.93 -3.04 -2.17
CA ALA A 116 2.41 -4.39 -2.20
C ALA A 116 1.66 -4.74 -3.50
N ILE A 117 0.90 -3.78 -4.06
CA ILE A 117 0.14 -3.96 -5.30
C ILE A 117 1.06 -3.95 -6.53
N THR A 118 1.94 -2.96 -6.64
CA THR A 118 2.75 -2.76 -7.86
C THR A 118 3.77 -3.85 -8.07
N ARG A 119 4.29 -4.47 -7.00
CA ARG A 119 5.18 -5.64 -7.09
C ARG A 119 4.56 -6.81 -7.86
N LEU A 120 3.23 -6.92 -7.86
CA LEU A 120 2.48 -7.98 -8.55
C LEU A 120 2.24 -7.69 -10.03
N LEU A 121 2.51 -6.47 -10.48
CA LEU A 121 2.33 -6.09 -11.88
C LEU A 121 3.40 -6.75 -12.77
N PRO A 122 3.02 -7.26 -13.95
CA PRO A 122 3.98 -7.82 -14.90
C PRO A 122 5.09 -6.83 -15.24
N GLY A 123 6.34 -7.26 -15.12
CA GLY A 123 7.52 -6.46 -15.48
C GLY A 123 7.97 -5.45 -14.41
N PHE A 124 7.25 -5.30 -13.28
CA PHE A 124 7.69 -4.44 -12.18
C PHE A 124 8.91 -5.04 -11.47
N MET A 125 8.86 -6.33 -11.14
CA MET A 125 10.00 -7.05 -10.57
C MET A 125 10.93 -7.56 -11.68
N GLY A 126 12.23 -7.34 -11.52
CA GLY A 126 13.25 -7.80 -12.48
C GLY A 126 13.33 -9.32 -12.62
N ASN A 127 12.88 -10.08 -11.62
CA ASN A 127 12.75 -11.54 -11.66
C ASN A 127 11.36 -11.95 -11.21
N ALA A 128 10.51 -12.34 -12.15
CA ALA A 128 9.14 -12.78 -11.87
C ALA A 128 9.08 -14.05 -11.00
N ALA A 129 10.13 -14.89 -10.99
CA ALA A 129 10.18 -16.07 -10.14
C ALA A 129 10.30 -15.74 -8.65
N SER A 130 10.78 -14.54 -8.31
CA SER A 130 10.89 -14.10 -6.90
C SER A 130 9.54 -13.98 -6.21
N ILE A 131 8.47 -13.71 -6.94
CA ILE A 131 7.11 -13.54 -6.38
C ILE A 131 6.51 -14.90 -5.99
N VAL A 132 6.91 -15.98 -6.64
CA VAL A 132 6.28 -17.30 -6.48
C VAL A 132 6.63 -17.97 -5.13
N GLU A 133 7.80 -17.65 -4.58
CA GLU A 133 8.33 -18.23 -3.34
C GLU A 133 8.19 -17.31 -2.12
N GLU A 134 7.54 -16.16 -2.27
CA GLU A 134 7.43 -15.16 -1.20
C GLU A 134 6.38 -15.53 -0.14
N SER A 135 6.52 -14.90 1.03
CA SER A 135 5.54 -15.01 2.11
C SER A 135 4.12 -14.65 1.65
N TYR A 136 3.13 -15.36 2.16
CA TYR A 136 1.71 -15.17 1.85
C TYR A 136 1.31 -15.48 0.40
N THR A 137 2.18 -16.10 -0.39
CA THR A 137 1.85 -16.57 -1.75
C THR A 137 1.56 -18.07 -1.78
N GLY A 138 0.88 -18.54 -2.84
CA GLY A 138 0.51 -19.96 -3.00
C GLY A 138 -0.69 -20.40 -2.16
N GLU A 139 -1.06 -21.66 -2.31
CA GLU A 139 -2.29 -22.24 -1.71
C GLU A 139 -2.31 -22.23 -0.17
N ASN A 140 -1.14 -22.26 0.49
CA ASN A 140 -1.03 -22.34 1.93
C ASN A 140 -0.66 -21.01 2.60
N ALA A 141 -0.43 -19.94 1.85
CA ALA A 141 -0.06 -18.62 2.36
C ALA A 141 1.03 -18.64 3.46
N LEU A 142 2.00 -19.55 3.33
CA LEU A 142 3.07 -19.73 4.31
C LEU A 142 4.01 -18.54 4.34
N LEU A 143 4.62 -18.32 5.50
CA LEU A 143 5.73 -17.39 5.62
C LEU A 143 6.99 -17.99 4.98
N GLU A 144 7.75 -17.15 4.28
CA GLU A 144 9.01 -17.56 3.69
C GLU A 144 9.99 -18.10 4.75
N HIS A 145 10.81 -19.07 4.37
CA HIS A 145 11.89 -19.59 5.22
C HIS A 145 12.93 -18.50 5.52
N ARG A 146 13.78 -18.71 6.53
CA ARG A 146 14.84 -17.76 6.88
C ARG A 146 15.87 -17.68 5.76
N GLN A 147 16.24 -16.46 5.38
CA GLN A 147 17.25 -16.19 4.39
C GLN A 147 18.64 -16.05 5.04
N TYR A 148 19.66 -16.53 4.33
CA TYR A 148 21.05 -16.45 4.74
C TYR A 148 21.89 -15.84 3.64
N THR A 149 22.88 -15.02 3.99
CA THR A 149 23.81 -14.38 3.07
C THR A 149 25.25 -14.74 3.41
N LYS A 150 26.20 -14.37 2.55
CA LYS A 150 27.64 -14.49 2.84
C LYS A 150 28.05 -13.50 3.93
N PRO A 151 29.05 -13.85 4.75
CA PRO A 151 29.82 -15.11 4.76
C PRO A 151 29.09 -16.26 5.44
N ALA A 152 29.51 -17.51 5.19
CA ALA A 152 28.93 -18.71 5.80
C ALA A 152 29.07 -18.78 7.33
N ASP A 153 30.05 -18.08 7.89
CA ASP A 153 30.20 -17.85 9.33
C ASP A 153 30.27 -16.36 9.58
N TRP A 154 29.28 -15.84 10.31
CA TRP A 154 29.27 -14.45 10.74
C TRP A 154 29.36 -14.39 12.27
N ARG A 155 30.51 -13.99 12.78
CA ARG A 155 30.78 -13.84 14.23
C ARG A 155 30.52 -15.11 15.06
N GLY A 156 30.84 -16.28 14.51
CA GLY A 156 30.59 -17.58 15.13
C GLY A 156 29.21 -18.15 14.93
N ILE A 157 28.32 -17.44 14.26
CA ILE A 157 26.98 -17.91 13.87
C ILE A 157 27.07 -18.42 12.41
N LYS A 158 26.83 -19.72 12.24
CA LYS A 158 26.98 -20.38 10.94
C LYS A 158 25.66 -20.49 10.18
N VAL A 159 25.76 -20.40 8.87
CA VAL A 159 24.68 -20.84 7.98
C VAL A 159 24.46 -22.37 8.18
N PRO A 160 23.22 -22.87 8.24
CA PRO A 160 22.97 -24.32 8.33
C PRO A 160 23.68 -25.08 7.22
N ASP A 161 24.39 -26.15 7.57
CA ASP A 161 25.23 -26.94 6.63
C ASP A 161 24.42 -27.49 5.44
N VAL A 162 23.13 -27.78 5.65
CA VAL A 162 22.22 -28.25 4.60
C VAL A 162 22.14 -27.26 3.44
N LEU A 163 22.16 -25.96 3.73
CA LEU A 163 22.08 -24.89 2.71
C LEU A 163 23.40 -24.74 1.92
N LEU A 164 24.47 -25.28 2.42
CA LEU A 164 25.81 -25.29 1.79
C LEU A 164 26.13 -26.60 1.05
N SER A 165 25.25 -27.61 1.15
CA SER A 165 25.49 -28.97 0.63
C SER A 165 25.49 -29.06 -0.89
N GLY A 166 24.81 -28.15 -1.60
CA GLY A 166 24.60 -28.25 -3.04
C GLY A 166 23.51 -29.26 -3.46
N ASP A 167 22.93 -30.00 -2.53
CA ASP A 167 21.81 -30.91 -2.77
C ASP A 167 20.48 -30.14 -2.74
N HIS A 168 20.01 -29.75 -3.92
CA HIS A 168 18.79 -28.97 -4.09
C HIS A 168 17.57 -29.61 -3.43
N ALA A 169 17.40 -30.92 -3.55
CA ALA A 169 16.23 -31.61 -2.98
C ALA A 169 16.20 -31.54 -1.45
N THR A 170 17.36 -31.67 -0.81
CA THR A 170 17.49 -31.56 0.65
C THR A 170 17.34 -30.12 1.11
N VAL A 171 17.86 -29.15 0.35
CA VAL A 171 17.69 -27.70 0.59
C VAL A 171 16.21 -27.32 0.53
N ASP A 172 15.49 -27.74 -0.51
CA ASP A 172 14.09 -27.41 -0.68
C ASP A 172 13.19 -28.02 0.42
N ARG A 173 13.53 -29.23 0.87
CA ARG A 173 12.86 -29.86 2.01
C ARG A 173 13.07 -29.05 3.28
N PHE A 174 14.31 -28.69 3.58
CA PHE A 174 14.66 -27.85 4.73
C PHE A 174 13.91 -26.52 4.74
N ARG A 175 13.85 -25.83 3.60
CA ARG A 175 13.13 -24.56 3.44
C ARG A 175 11.63 -24.71 3.71
N ARG A 176 11.04 -25.77 3.17
CA ARG A 176 9.62 -26.08 3.40
C ARG A 176 9.33 -26.36 4.87
N ASP A 177 10.18 -27.16 5.53
CA ASP A 177 10.02 -27.51 6.95
C ASP A 177 10.15 -26.25 7.83
N GLU A 178 11.06 -25.33 7.50
CA GLU A 178 11.18 -24.04 8.18
C GLU A 178 9.96 -23.13 7.97
N ALA A 179 9.39 -23.10 6.78
CA ALA A 179 8.19 -22.33 6.48
C ALA A 179 6.96 -22.87 7.25
N LEU A 180 6.87 -24.19 7.39
CA LEU A 180 5.79 -24.85 8.14
C LEU A 180 5.92 -24.69 9.66
N ALA A 181 7.12 -24.44 10.18
CA ALA A 181 7.38 -24.29 11.62
C ALA A 181 7.07 -22.88 12.16
N LYS A 182 6.72 -21.90 11.30
CA LYS A 182 6.38 -20.52 11.67
C LYS A 182 4.88 -20.36 11.82
#